data_d63d9f20934cc1b5276796bbe25b6751
#
_entry.id   d63d9f20934cc1b5276796bbe25b6751
#
_cell.length_a   1.000
_cell.length_b   1.000
_cell.length_c   1.000
_cell.angle_alpha   90.00
_cell.angle_beta   90.00
_cell.angle_gamma   90.00
#
_symmetry.space_group_name_H-M   'P 1'
#
loop_
_entity.id
_entity.type
_entity.pdbx_description
1 polymer ?
#
loop_
_entity_poly.entity_id
_entity_poly.type
_entity_poly.pdbx_seq_one_letter_code
_entity_poly.pdbx_strand_id
1 'polypeptide(L)'
;VASMFYNCTALKSVPERLFEKTAKATSASGLFSGCKALESVPAGLLADMPALTNLGSIFNNCTSLKSVPETFFANQTEANSLTSGFFGCAALETLPAELFKNMTKLTNVASLFKGCANLKSLPEGLFDTLTEATNMNSLFSGCKTLETIPVDIFKNMTKITTASYLYEGCIKLTEFPSLKHCVALKTIPALWKDCTQLETAPADYFPESVKNGTSAAYLFSGCTSLKTVPEDMFRHFEGTTIISEMF
;
A
#
# COMPACT_ATOMS: atom_id res chain seq x y z
N VAL A 1 -19.55 -0.27 13.19
CA VAL A 1 -18.54 0.14 14.21
C VAL A 1 -17.56 1.17 13.66
N ALA A 2 -17.90 1.79 12.51
CA ALA A 2 -17.06 2.81 11.91
C ALA A 2 -16.73 3.93 12.91
N SER A 3 -15.46 4.36 12.92
CA SER A 3 -14.92 5.47 13.72
C SER A 3 -15.18 5.39 15.24
N MET A 4 -15.48 4.21 15.78
CA MET A 4 -15.88 4.06 17.21
C MET A 4 -14.81 4.56 18.17
N PHE A 5 -13.53 4.41 17.84
CA PHE A 5 -12.40 4.89 18.64
C PHE A 5 -11.61 6.01 17.95
N TYR A 6 -12.26 6.72 17.03
CA TYR A 6 -11.60 7.82 16.29
C TYR A 6 -10.96 8.83 17.26
N ASN A 7 -9.66 9.08 17.06
CA ASN A 7 -8.85 9.98 17.91
C ASN A 7 -8.82 9.65 19.41
N CYS A 8 -9.03 8.39 19.80
CA CYS A 8 -8.75 7.93 21.16
C CYS A 8 -7.22 7.85 21.37
N THR A 9 -6.55 9.00 21.44
CA THR A 9 -5.09 9.13 21.37
C THR A 9 -4.33 8.42 22.50
N ALA A 10 -4.99 8.19 23.65
CA ALA A 10 -4.41 7.50 24.81
C ALA A 10 -4.76 5.99 24.86
N LEU A 11 -5.57 5.48 23.91
CA LEU A 11 -5.97 4.07 23.88
C LEU A 11 -4.76 3.20 23.53
N LYS A 12 -4.36 2.29 24.45
CA LYS A 12 -3.19 1.41 24.27
C LYS A 12 -3.53 0.03 23.77
N SER A 13 -4.69 -0.50 24.15
CA SER A 13 -5.14 -1.84 23.79
C SER A 13 -6.66 -1.97 23.86
N VAL A 14 -7.20 -3.01 23.25
CA VAL A 14 -8.63 -3.38 23.29
C VAL A 14 -8.78 -4.86 23.60
N PRO A 15 -9.87 -5.29 24.27
CA PRO A 15 -10.12 -6.71 24.54
C PRO A 15 -10.45 -7.47 23.26
N GLU A 16 -10.08 -8.76 23.20
CA GLU A 16 -10.23 -9.61 22.01
C GLU A 16 -11.68 -9.75 21.55
N ARG A 17 -12.61 -9.91 22.47
CA ARG A 17 -14.04 -10.18 22.18
C ARG A 17 -14.92 -8.92 22.19
N LEU A 18 -14.31 -7.75 21.98
CA LEU A 18 -15.02 -6.46 22.03
C LEU A 18 -16.24 -6.41 21.10
N PHE A 19 -16.15 -7.09 19.95
CA PHE A 19 -17.16 -7.04 18.89
C PHE A 19 -17.93 -8.36 18.69
N GLU A 20 -17.92 -9.28 19.66
CA GLU A 20 -18.56 -10.61 19.52
C GLU A 20 -20.07 -10.57 19.17
N LYS A 21 -20.76 -9.44 19.38
CA LYS A 21 -22.19 -9.27 19.10
C LYS A 21 -22.47 -8.36 17.88
N THR A 22 -21.48 -8.10 17.04
CA THR A 22 -21.60 -7.12 15.95
C THR A 22 -21.53 -7.76 14.54
N ALA A 23 -21.93 -9.01 14.40
CA ALA A 23 -21.84 -9.81 13.17
C ALA A 23 -22.47 -9.15 11.90
N LYS A 24 -23.43 -8.25 12.09
CA LYS A 24 -24.10 -7.52 10.99
C LYS A 24 -23.38 -6.24 10.57
N ALA A 25 -22.28 -5.89 11.23
CA ALA A 25 -21.55 -4.67 10.87
C ALA A 25 -20.90 -4.82 9.49
N THR A 26 -21.16 -3.85 8.61
CA THR A 26 -20.61 -3.82 7.24
C THR A 26 -19.41 -2.88 7.12
N SER A 27 -19.15 -2.03 8.11
CA SER A 27 -18.05 -1.07 8.09
C SER A 27 -17.34 -0.98 9.43
N ALA A 28 -16.00 -1.06 9.37
CA ALA A 28 -15.07 -0.71 10.43
C ALA A 28 -14.11 0.42 9.98
N SER A 29 -14.57 1.22 9.00
CA SER A 29 -13.79 2.35 8.49
C SER A 29 -13.42 3.30 9.63
N GLY A 30 -12.14 3.67 9.72
CA GLY A 30 -11.61 4.58 10.73
C GLY A 30 -11.73 4.10 12.18
N LEU A 31 -11.98 2.80 12.41
CA LEU A 31 -12.27 2.24 13.73
C LEU A 31 -11.29 2.71 14.81
N PHE A 32 -10.00 2.68 14.51
CA PHE A 32 -8.91 3.13 15.39
C PHE A 32 -8.14 4.33 14.83
N SER A 33 -8.68 5.01 13.84
CA SER A 33 -7.98 6.15 13.24
C SER A 33 -7.61 7.20 14.29
N GLY A 34 -6.33 7.57 14.34
CA GLY A 34 -5.80 8.52 15.32
C GLY A 34 -5.56 7.96 16.72
N CYS A 35 -5.66 6.66 16.95
CA CYS A 35 -5.30 6.01 18.22
C CYS A 35 -3.77 5.94 18.35
N LYS A 36 -3.14 7.06 18.65
CA LYS A 36 -1.67 7.23 18.60
C LYS A 36 -0.92 6.32 19.57
N ALA A 37 -1.50 5.98 20.72
CA ALA A 37 -0.89 5.12 21.73
C ALA A 37 -1.19 3.63 21.54
N LEU A 38 -1.97 3.22 20.51
CA LEU A 38 -2.31 1.82 20.25
C LEU A 38 -1.07 1.08 19.75
N GLU A 39 -0.58 0.11 20.53
CA GLU A 39 0.65 -0.64 20.21
C GLU A 39 0.39 -1.95 19.48
N SER A 40 -0.75 -2.58 19.74
CA SER A 40 -1.16 -3.86 19.15
C SER A 40 -2.67 -4.05 19.19
N VAL A 41 -3.16 -5.01 18.42
CA VAL A 41 -4.57 -5.45 18.41
C VAL A 41 -4.64 -6.97 18.56
N PRO A 42 -5.67 -7.52 19.22
CA PRO A 42 -5.83 -8.98 19.35
C PRO A 42 -6.22 -9.62 18.00
N ALA A 43 -5.78 -10.87 17.78
CA ALA A 43 -6.03 -11.62 16.54
C ALA A 43 -7.52 -11.81 16.23
N GLY A 44 -8.33 -12.10 17.26
CA GLY A 44 -9.76 -12.38 17.11
C GLY A 44 -10.67 -11.15 17.13
N LEU A 45 -10.12 -9.93 17.18
CA LEU A 45 -10.93 -8.71 17.35
C LEU A 45 -12.04 -8.54 16.30
N LEU A 46 -11.77 -8.88 15.04
CA LEU A 46 -12.74 -8.79 13.93
C LEU A 46 -13.35 -10.16 13.55
N ALA A 47 -13.04 -11.23 14.28
CA ALA A 47 -13.42 -12.59 13.90
C ALA A 47 -14.93 -12.79 13.73
N ASP A 48 -15.72 -12.12 14.57
CA ASP A 48 -17.19 -12.21 14.56
C ASP A 48 -17.87 -11.17 13.65
N MET A 49 -17.13 -10.56 12.72
CA MET A 49 -17.62 -9.50 11.82
C MET A 49 -17.42 -9.86 10.33
N PRO A 50 -17.93 -11.02 9.85
CA PRO A 50 -17.68 -11.49 8.47
C PRO A 50 -18.29 -10.61 7.38
N ALA A 51 -19.29 -9.78 7.72
CA ALA A 51 -20.00 -8.91 6.77
C ALA A 51 -19.26 -7.58 6.47
N LEU A 52 -18.05 -7.37 7.03
CA LEU A 52 -17.28 -6.14 6.79
C LEU A 52 -16.87 -6.03 5.31
N THR A 53 -17.33 -4.98 4.66
CA THR A 53 -16.94 -4.62 3.29
C THR A 53 -15.96 -3.46 3.27
N ASN A 54 -16.03 -2.52 4.23
CA ASN A 54 -15.19 -1.34 4.29
C ASN A 54 -14.33 -1.30 5.56
N LEU A 55 -13.02 -1.40 5.37
CA LEU A 55 -11.98 -1.32 6.39
C LEU A 55 -11.03 -0.11 6.16
N GLY A 56 -11.44 0.85 5.33
CA GLY A 56 -10.62 2.01 5.03
C GLY A 56 -10.21 2.76 6.28
N SER A 57 -8.97 3.23 6.35
CA SER A 57 -8.42 4.00 7.47
C SER A 57 -8.50 3.33 8.84
N ILE A 58 -8.65 2.00 8.89
CA ILE A 58 -8.88 1.27 10.17
C ILE A 58 -7.83 1.60 11.23
N PHE A 59 -6.55 1.75 10.86
CA PHE A 59 -5.43 2.12 11.73
C PHE A 59 -4.75 3.42 11.29
N ASN A 60 -5.44 4.28 10.54
CA ASN A 60 -4.85 5.54 10.07
C ASN A 60 -4.27 6.35 11.23
N ASN A 61 -2.98 6.73 11.15
CA ASN A 61 -2.26 7.46 12.20
C ASN A 61 -2.22 6.76 13.59
N CYS A 62 -2.24 5.43 13.63
CA CYS A 62 -1.86 4.65 14.81
C CYS A 62 -0.32 4.60 14.92
N THR A 63 0.27 5.72 15.32
CA THR A 63 1.73 5.95 15.21
C THR A 63 2.58 5.02 16.08
N SER A 64 2.00 4.39 17.13
CA SER A 64 2.68 3.42 17.98
C SER A 64 2.41 1.95 17.61
N LEU A 65 1.59 1.68 16.57
CA LEU A 65 1.24 0.31 16.19
C LEU A 65 2.48 -0.38 15.59
N LYS A 66 2.98 -1.41 16.30
CA LYS A 66 4.22 -2.12 15.94
C LYS A 66 4.00 -3.31 15.02
N SER A 67 2.87 -4.00 15.19
CA SER A 67 2.52 -5.20 14.43
C SER A 67 1.02 -5.44 14.41
N VAL A 68 0.58 -6.27 13.48
CA VAL A 68 -0.79 -6.82 13.38
C VAL A 68 -0.68 -8.34 13.36
N PRO A 69 -1.54 -9.09 14.06
CA PRO A 69 -1.54 -10.55 13.97
C PRO A 69 -1.83 -11.04 12.55
N GLU A 70 -1.22 -12.14 12.13
CA GLU A 70 -1.39 -12.73 10.80
C GLU A 70 -2.86 -13.03 10.46
N THR A 71 -3.62 -13.47 11.45
CA THR A 71 -5.04 -13.85 11.29
C THR A 71 -6.01 -12.68 11.49
N PHE A 72 -5.51 -11.44 11.66
CA PHE A 72 -6.37 -10.27 11.96
C PHE A 72 -7.50 -10.06 10.95
N PHE A 73 -7.23 -10.28 9.66
CA PHE A 73 -8.22 -10.16 8.59
C PHE A 73 -8.72 -11.52 8.06
N ALA A 74 -8.53 -12.63 8.80
CA ALA A 74 -8.83 -13.97 8.30
C ALA A 74 -10.31 -14.17 7.89
N ASN A 75 -11.25 -13.48 8.54
CA ASN A 75 -12.69 -13.63 8.28
C ASN A 75 -13.28 -12.49 7.41
N GLN A 76 -12.45 -11.55 6.92
CA GLN A 76 -12.93 -10.38 6.16
C GLN A 76 -12.97 -10.63 4.64
N THR A 77 -13.60 -11.73 4.24
CA THR A 77 -13.70 -12.20 2.83
C THR A 77 -14.57 -11.28 1.95
N GLU A 78 -15.44 -10.46 2.55
CA GLU A 78 -16.31 -9.52 1.83
C GLU A 78 -15.66 -8.13 1.68
N ALA A 79 -14.48 -7.89 2.27
CA ALA A 79 -13.83 -6.59 2.24
C ALA A 79 -13.41 -6.22 0.81
N ASN A 80 -13.85 -5.03 0.37
CA ASN A 80 -13.53 -4.47 -0.94
C ASN A 80 -12.67 -3.20 -0.86
N SER A 81 -12.53 -2.60 0.32
CA SER A 81 -11.70 -1.41 0.53
C SER A 81 -10.87 -1.51 1.80
N LEU A 82 -9.55 -1.25 1.65
CA LEU A 82 -8.60 -1.08 2.73
C LEU A 82 -7.76 0.20 2.52
N THR A 83 -8.33 1.18 1.81
CA THR A 83 -7.70 2.47 1.52
C THR A 83 -7.17 3.12 2.79
N SER A 84 -5.89 3.54 2.80
CA SER A 84 -5.24 4.16 3.97
C SER A 84 -5.29 3.31 5.25
N GLY A 85 -5.41 2.00 5.13
CA GLY A 85 -5.63 1.09 6.28
C GLY A 85 -4.58 1.24 7.36
N PHE A 86 -3.31 1.39 6.99
CA PHE A 86 -2.16 1.60 7.87
C PHE A 86 -1.45 2.94 7.61
N PHE A 87 -2.13 3.91 6.99
CA PHE A 87 -1.53 5.22 6.73
C PHE A 87 -0.94 5.82 8.02
N GLY A 88 0.34 6.21 7.99
CA GLY A 88 0.99 6.87 9.13
C GLY A 88 1.24 5.97 10.35
N CYS A 89 1.17 4.65 10.21
CA CYS A 89 1.59 3.70 11.26
C CYS A 89 3.12 3.70 11.34
N ALA A 90 3.69 4.77 11.90
CA ALA A 90 5.13 5.03 11.85
C ALA A 90 5.98 3.98 12.58
N ALA A 91 5.43 3.31 13.62
CA ALA A 91 6.14 2.27 14.37
C ALA A 91 6.03 0.87 13.73
N LEU A 92 5.28 0.70 12.64
CA LEU A 92 5.10 -0.59 11.98
C LEU A 92 6.40 -0.99 11.25
N GLU A 93 7.03 -2.09 11.68
CA GLU A 93 8.34 -2.54 11.15
C GLU A 93 8.22 -3.70 10.16
N THR A 94 7.26 -4.60 10.37
CA THR A 94 7.07 -5.81 9.59
C THR A 94 5.60 -6.15 9.41
N LEU A 95 5.29 -6.95 8.40
CA LEU A 95 3.94 -7.46 8.10
C LEU A 95 3.97 -8.98 8.00
N PRO A 96 2.94 -9.70 8.50
CA PRO A 96 2.79 -11.13 8.26
C PRO A 96 2.49 -11.42 6.78
N ALA A 97 3.03 -12.52 6.23
CA ALA A 97 2.86 -12.89 4.82
C ALA A 97 1.38 -13.17 4.45
N GLU A 98 0.65 -13.80 5.35
CA GLU A 98 -0.74 -14.24 5.13
C GLU A 98 -1.80 -13.18 5.51
N LEU A 99 -1.36 -11.94 5.87
CA LEU A 99 -2.26 -10.88 6.41
C LEU A 99 -3.47 -10.62 5.51
N PHE A 100 -3.32 -10.65 4.18
CA PHE A 100 -4.40 -10.37 3.22
C PHE A 100 -4.91 -11.61 2.47
N LYS A 101 -4.50 -12.82 2.88
CA LYS A 101 -4.77 -14.07 2.16
C LYS A 101 -6.24 -14.26 1.78
N ASN A 102 -7.18 -13.88 2.63
CA ASN A 102 -8.61 -14.09 2.43
C ASN A 102 -9.34 -12.85 1.86
N MET A 103 -8.62 -11.74 1.62
CA MET A 103 -9.23 -10.48 1.16
C MET A 103 -9.28 -10.38 -0.37
N THR A 104 -9.81 -11.40 -1.04
CA THR A 104 -9.77 -11.55 -2.50
C THR A 104 -10.63 -10.53 -3.27
N LYS A 105 -11.52 -9.79 -2.59
CA LYS A 105 -12.40 -8.77 -3.18
C LYS A 105 -11.86 -7.35 -3.09
N LEU A 106 -10.65 -7.15 -2.55
CA LEU A 106 -10.07 -5.80 -2.45
C LEU A 106 -9.86 -5.18 -3.82
N THR A 107 -10.52 -4.05 -4.06
CA THR A 107 -10.39 -3.25 -5.29
C THR A 107 -9.52 -2.02 -5.10
N ASN A 108 -9.38 -1.52 -3.88
CA ASN A 108 -8.65 -0.29 -3.59
C ASN A 108 -7.72 -0.45 -2.38
N VAL A 109 -6.41 -0.35 -2.67
CA VAL A 109 -5.32 -0.39 -1.68
C VAL A 109 -4.51 0.91 -1.66
N ALA A 110 -5.09 2.00 -2.17
CA ALA A 110 -4.42 3.30 -2.20
C ALA A 110 -3.99 3.74 -0.79
N SER A 111 -2.78 4.27 -0.68
CA SER A 111 -2.18 4.77 0.56
C SER A 111 -2.14 3.74 1.71
N LEU A 112 -2.25 2.44 1.41
CA LEU A 112 -2.39 1.39 2.44
C LEU A 112 -1.28 1.48 3.48
N PHE A 113 -0.02 1.67 3.07
CA PHE A 113 1.15 1.80 3.95
C PHE A 113 1.82 3.18 3.85
N LYS A 114 1.13 4.17 3.28
CA LYS A 114 1.71 5.52 3.16
C LYS A 114 2.16 6.04 4.53
N GLY A 115 3.43 6.47 4.62
CA GLY A 115 3.98 7.01 5.87
C GLY A 115 4.30 5.97 6.96
N CYS A 116 4.34 4.66 6.64
CA CYS A 116 4.89 3.64 7.52
C CYS A 116 6.42 3.77 7.55
N ALA A 117 6.90 4.80 8.27
CA ALA A 117 8.28 5.28 8.18
C ALA A 117 9.32 4.25 8.64
N ASN A 118 8.97 3.28 9.50
CA ASN A 118 9.85 2.24 10.01
C ASN A 118 9.65 0.87 9.33
N LEU A 119 8.79 0.76 8.32
CA LEU A 119 8.61 -0.48 7.56
C LEU A 119 9.89 -0.77 6.74
N LYS A 120 10.55 -1.90 7.03
CA LYS A 120 11.89 -2.22 6.48
C LYS A 120 11.83 -3.10 5.24
N SER A 121 10.88 -4.03 5.21
CA SER A 121 10.71 -4.99 4.11
C SER A 121 9.28 -5.50 4.04
N LEU A 122 8.94 -6.14 2.94
CA LEU A 122 7.65 -6.82 2.75
C LEU A 122 7.89 -8.32 2.60
N PRO A 123 7.01 -9.18 3.13
CA PRO A 123 7.11 -10.62 2.92
C PRO A 123 6.69 -10.99 1.48
N GLU A 124 7.25 -12.08 0.97
CA GLU A 124 6.77 -12.68 -0.28
C GLU A 124 5.29 -13.07 -0.18
N GLY A 125 4.57 -12.96 -1.30
CA GLY A 125 3.17 -13.38 -1.39
C GLY A 125 2.15 -12.45 -0.71
N LEU A 126 2.57 -11.38 -0.03
CA LEU A 126 1.67 -10.47 0.71
C LEU A 126 0.45 -10.03 -0.11
N PHE A 127 0.61 -9.82 -1.43
CA PHE A 127 -0.45 -9.35 -2.32
C PHE A 127 -0.91 -10.39 -3.33
N ASP A 128 -0.54 -11.67 -3.18
CA ASP A 128 -0.85 -12.72 -4.17
C ASP A 128 -2.34 -12.89 -4.43
N THR A 129 -3.20 -12.58 -3.47
CA THR A 129 -4.66 -12.72 -3.55
C THR A 129 -5.38 -11.45 -4.01
N LEU A 130 -4.67 -10.32 -4.17
CA LEU A 130 -5.28 -9.01 -4.50
C LEU A 130 -5.53 -8.85 -6.01
N THR A 131 -6.13 -9.84 -6.64
CA THR A 131 -6.36 -9.91 -8.10
C THR A 131 -7.40 -8.90 -8.61
N GLU A 132 -8.26 -8.39 -7.74
CA GLU A 132 -9.28 -7.40 -8.08
C GLU A 132 -8.84 -5.94 -7.87
N ALA A 133 -7.62 -5.72 -7.34
CA ALA A 133 -7.13 -4.38 -7.07
C ALA A 133 -6.94 -3.56 -8.37
N THR A 134 -7.46 -2.34 -8.36
CA THR A 134 -7.39 -1.40 -9.49
C THR A 134 -6.58 -0.14 -9.18
N ASN A 135 -6.38 0.18 -7.89
CA ASN A 135 -5.76 1.41 -7.45
C ASN A 135 -4.74 1.14 -6.32
N MET A 136 -3.46 1.45 -6.60
CA MET A 136 -2.37 1.37 -5.63
C MET A 136 -1.62 2.70 -5.47
N ASN A 137 -2.31 3.83 -5.70
CA ASN A 137 -1.71 5.16 -5.54
C ASN A 137 -1.12 5.33 -4.14
N SER A 138 0.08 5.88 -4.06
CA SER A 138 0.80 6.17 -2.80
C SER A 138 0.95 4.96 -1.87
N LEU A 139 0.89 3.71 -2.37
CA LEU A 139 0.87 2.50 -1.55
C LEU A 139 1.99 2.49 -0.52
N PHE A 140 3.21 2.88 -0.89
CA PHE A 140 4.39 2.95 -0.04
C PHE A 140 4.98 4.37 0.11
N SER A 141 4.26 5.41 -0.35
CA SER A 141 4.76 6.79 -0.25
C SER A 141 5.19 7.11 1.18
N GLY A 142 6.43 7.61 1.37
CA GLY A 142 6.97 7.95 2.68
C GLY A 142 7.41 6.78 3.57
N CYS A 143 7.54 5.56 3.02
CA CYS A 143 8.15 4.42 3.72
C CYS A 143 9.69 4.59 3.72
N LYS A 144 10.17 5.46 4.59
CA LYS A 144 11.56 5.97 4.56
C LYS A 144 12.63 4.92 4.82
N THR A 145 12.31 3.85 5.54
CA THR A 145 13.25 2.78 5.89
C THR A 145 13.06 1.51 5.06
N LEU A 146 12.14 1.54 4.08
CA LEU A 146 11.90 0.40 3.20
C LEU A 146 13.12 0.18 2.31
N GLU A 147 13.80 -0.95 2.52
CA GLU A 147 15.04 -1.32 1.83
C GLU A 147 14.81 -2.35 0.75
N THR A 148 13.89 -3.29 0.97
CA THR A 148 13.62 -4.40 0.05
C THR A 148 12.14 -4.66 -0.14
N ILE A 149 11.75 -4.95 -1.37
CA ILE A 149 10.42 -5.40 -1.77
C ILE A 149 10.60 -6.63 -2.67
N PRO A 150 9.86 -7.74 -2.46
CA PRO A 150 9.97 -8.91 -3.34
C PRO A 150 9.70 -8.55 -4.80
N VAL A 151 10.53 -9.05 -5.72
CA VAL A 151 10.50 -8.70 -7.14
C VAL A 151 9.14 -8.96 -7.80
N ASP A 152 8.47 -10.05 -7.41
CA ASP A 152 7.19 -10.48 -7.98
C ASP A 152 5.96 -10.11 -7.13
N ILE A 153 6.09 -9.14 -6.21
CA ILE A 153 5.03 -8.79 -5.26
C ILE A 153 3.72 -8.37 -5.97
N PHE A 154 3.79 -7.82 -7.18
CA PHE A 154 2.63 -7.36 -7.97
C PHE A 154 2.24 -8.33 -9.09
N LYS A 155 2.81 -9.55 -9.16
CA LYS A 155 2.60 -10.48 -10.29
C LYS A 155 1.13 -10.80 -10.59
N ASN A 156 0.27 -10.80 -9.57
CA ASN A 156 -1.16 -11.11 -9.69
C ASN A 156 -2.07 -9.87 -9.76
N MET A 157 -1.50 -8.66 -9.63
CA MET A 157 -2.28 -7.39 -9.62
C MET A 157 -2.50 -6.85 -11.04
N THR A 158 -3.05 -7.67 -11.92
CA THR A 158 -3.18 -7.39 -13.36
C THR A 158 -4.19 -6.29 -13.72
N LYS A 159 -5.11 -5.97 -12.79
CA LYS A 159 -6.17 -4.96 -12.99
C LYS A 159 -5.79 -3.54 -12.54
N ILE A 160 -4.59 -3.35 -12.01
CA ILE A 160 -4.12 -2.02 -11.57
C ILE A 160 -4.12 -1.05 -12.75
N THR A 161 -4.81 0.07 -12.60
CA THR A 161 -4.89 1.14 -13.59
C THR A 161 -4.05 2.36 -13.22
N THR A 162 -3.73 2.54 -11.92
CA THR A 162 -3.02 3.72 -11.41
C THR A 162 -2.07 3.36 -10.27
N ALA A 163 -0.85 3.91 -10.35
CA ALA A 163 0.23 3.73 -9.38
C ALA A 163 0.94 5.07 -9.08
N SER A 164 0.19 6.18 -9.07
CA SER A 164 0.71 7.51 -8.79
C SER A 164 1.38 7.55 -7.41
N TYR A 165 2.57 8.16 -7.32
CA TYR A 165 3.30 8.33 -6.06
C TYR A 165 3.63 7.01 -5.33
N LEU A 166 3.69 5.87 -6.06
CA LEU A 166 3.78 4.54 -5.45
C LEU A 166 4.91 4.43 -4.43
N TYR A 167 6.10 4.94 -4.78
CA TYR A 167 7.31 4.90 -3.94
C TYR A 167 7.82 6.29 -3.55
N GLU A 168 7.00 7.34 -3.69
CA GLU A 168 7.42 8.71 -3.35
C GLU A 168 8.06 8.75 -1.95
N GLY A 169 9.30 9.26 -1.85
CA GLY A 169 10.01 9.40 -0.58
C GLY A 169 10.47 8.08 0.07
N CYS A 170 10.55 6.97 -0.69
CA CYS A 170 11.20 5.73 -0.25
C CYS A 170 12.72 5.91 -0.36
N ILE A 171 13.30 6.68 0.56
CA ILE A 171 14.67 7.20 0.45
C ILE A 171 15.76 6.12 0.58
N LYS A 172 15.44 4.92 1.08
CA LYS A 172 16.39 3.81 1.21
C LYS A 172 16.21 2.73 0.15
N LEU A 173 15.15 2.78 -0.64
CA LEU A 173 14.86 1.77 -1.65
C LEU A 173 15.77 1.99 -2.87
N THR A 174 16.51 0.95 -3.26
CA THR A 174 17.44 0.95 -4.41
C THR A 174 16.97 0.07 -5.56
N GLU A 175 16.14 -0.94 -5.26
CA GLU A 175 15.59 -1.88 -6.22
C GLU A 175 14.06 -1.86 -6.15
N PHE A 176 13.40 -1.89 -7.30
CA PHE A 176 11.94 -1.76 -7.40
C PHE A 176 11.35 -2.99 -8.09
N PRO A 177 10.29 -3.57 -7.52
CA PRO A 177 9.59 -4.68 -8.17
C PRO A 177 8.97 -4.22 -9.47
N SER A 178 9.08 -5.05 -10.51
CA SER A 178 8.58 -4.74 -11.85
C SER A 178 7.05 -4.55 -11.87
N LEU A 179 6.58 -3.54 -12.61
CA LEU A 179 5.17 -3.33 -12.89
C LEU A 179 4.69 -3.99 -14.19
N LYS A 180 5.53 -4.75 -14.89
CA LYS A 180 5.20 -5.38 -16.20
C LYS A 180 3.95 -6.26 -16.17
N HIS A 181 3.63 -6.85 -15.00
CA HIS A 181 2.43 -7.67 -14.82
C HIS A 181 1.14 -6.85 -14.60
N CYS A 182 1.26 -5.55 -14.32
CA CYS A 182 0.12 -4.65 -14.17
C CYS A 182 -0.41 -4.21 -15.55
N VAL A 183 -0.88 -5.16 -16.35
CA VAL A 183 -1.19 -4.96 -17.78
C VAL A 183 -2.34 -3.98 -18.08
N ALA A 184 -3.04 -3.50 -17.07
CA ALA A 184 -4.05 -2.44 -17.18
C ALA A 184 -3.52 -1.04 -16.80
N LEU A 185 -2.24 -0.93 -16.38
CA LEU A 185 -1.65 0.30 -15.85
C LEU A 185 -1.60 1.42 -16.88
N LYS A 186 -2.02 2.63 -16.47
CA LYS A 186 -2.09 3.83 -17.35
C LYS A 186 -1.46 5.07 -16.72
N THR A 187 -1.49 5.21 -15.40
CA THR A 187 -1.17 6.48 -14.72
C THR A 187 -0.12 6.25 -13.63
N ILE A 188 1.04 6.92 -13.77
CA ILE A 188 2.23 6.70 -12.95
C ILE A 188 2.98 7.99 -12.55
N PRO A 189 2.33 9.16 -12.37
CA PRO A 189 3.07 10.36 -12.00
C PRO A 189 3.79 10.16 -10.67
N ALA A 190 4.97 10.76 -10.55
CA ALA A 190 5.77 10.78 -9.34
C ALA A 190 6.10 9.39 -8.76
N LEU A 191 6.20 8.36 -9.64
CA LEU A 191 6.36 6.96 -9.21
C LEU A 191 7.54 6.77 -8.26
N TRP A 192 8.70 7.38 -8.58
CA TRP A 192 9.95 7.33 -7.79
C TRP A 192 10.36 8.70 -7.24
N LYS A 193 9.43 9.66 -7.20
CA LYS A 193 9.74 10.99 -6.68
C LYS A 193 10.41 10.89 -5.30
N ASP A 194 11.50 11.66 -5.11
CA ASP A 194 12.28 11.69 -3.87
C ASP A 194 12.88 10.33 -3.43
N CYS A 195 13.07 9.37 -4.35
CA CYS A 195 13.83 8.13 -4.11
C CYS A 195 15.33 8.44 -4.21
N THR A 196 15.88 9.03 -3.15
CA THR A 196 17.21 9.65 -3.17
C THR A 196 18.38 8.67 -3.33
N GLN A 197 18.19 7.36 -3.09
CA GLN A 197 19.22 6.34 -3.28
C GLN A 197 19.08 5.55 -4.61
N LEU A 198 18.10 5.88 -5.46
CA LEU A 198 17.98 5.29 -6.79
C LEU A 198 19.15 5.77 -7.68
N GLU A 199 20.06 4.86 -8.03
CA GLU A 199 21.23 5.16 -8.88
C GLU A 199 20.99 4.86 -10.36
N THR A 200 20.22 3.80 -10.64
CA THR A 200 19.89 3.39 -12.01
C THR A 200 18.41 3.08 -12.10
N ALA A 201 17.72 3.68 -13.04
CA ALA A 201 16.33 3.35 -13.29
C ALA A 201 16.21 1.90 -13.79
N PRO A 202 15.20 1.12 -13.32
CA PRO A 202 15.08 -0.28 -13.71
C PRO A 202 14.70 -0.41 -15.20
N ALA A 203 15.37 -1.34 -15.91
CA ALA A 203 15.06 -1.68 -17.29
C ALA A 203 13.79 -2.54 -17.37
N ASP A 204 13.11 -2.53 -18.51
CA ASP A 204 11.91 -3.35 -18.81
C ASP A 204 10.85 -3.36 -17.69
N TYR A 205 10.63 -2.18 -17.12
CA TYR A 205 9.84 -2.01 -15.90
C TYR A 205 8.33 -1.92 -16.15
N PHE A 206 7.94 -1.28 -17.25
CA PHE A 206 6.55 -0.92 -17.53
C PHE A 206 5.86 -1.89 -18.49
N PRO A 207 4.56 -2.19 -18.27
CA PRO A 207 3.76 -2.91 -19.25
C PRO A 207 3.50 -2.04 -20.49
N GLU A 208 3.18 -2.68 -21.62
CA GLU A 208 2.81 -1.99 -22.87
C GLU A 208 1.58 -1.05 -22.71
N SER A 209 0.72 -1.33 -21.74
CA SER A 209 -0.50 -0.54 -21.50
C SER A 209 -0.24 0.93 -21.16
N VAL A 210 0.97 1.29 -20.68
CA VAL A 210 1.32 2.70 -20.40
C VAL A 210 1.32 3.58 -21.64
N LYS A 211 1.40 3.02 -22.85
CA LYS A 211 1.28 3.77 -24.11
C LYS A 211 -0.04 4.54 -24.26
N ASN A 212 -1.08 4.08 -23.57
CA ASN A 212 -2.37 4.76 -23.49
C ASN A 212 -2.52 5.59 -22.20
N GLY A 213 -1.40 5.85 -21.54
CA GLY A 213 -1.35 6.53 -20.26
C GLY A 213 -1.55 8.04 -20.40
N THR A 214 -1.94 8.66 -19.30
CA THR A 214 -2.20 10.10 -19.25
C THR A 214 -1.06 10.89 -18.64
N SER A 215 -0.28 10.33 -17.72
CA SER A 215 0.77 11.08 -17.02
C SER A 215 1.91 10.21 -16.50
N ALA A 216 3.13 10.68 -16.73
CA ALA A 216 4.38 10.27 -16.09
C ALA A 216 5.15 11.49 -15.54
N ALA A 217 4.44 12.58 -15.21
CA ALA A 217 5.06 13.78 -14.64
C ALA A 217 5.79 13.47 -13.32
N TYR A 218 6.88 14.18 -13.04
CA TYR A 218 7.67 14.07 -11.81
C TYR A 218 8.26 12.68 -11.54
N LEU A 219 8.42 11.84 -12.58
CA LEU A 219 8.75 10.40 -12.42
C LEU A 219 9.98 10.18 -11.55
N PHE A 220 11.05 10.95 -11.77
CA PHE A 220 12.32 10.92 -11.05
C PHE A 220 12.63 12.21 -10.30
N SER A 221 11.67 13.11 -10.17
CA SER A 221 11.89 14.37 -9.46
C SER A 221 12.46 14.09 -8.06
N GLY A 222 13.59 14.71 -7.70
CA GLY A 222 14.25 14.51 -6.43
C GLY A 222 15.04 13.19 -6.28
N CYS A 223 15.23 12.40 -7.35
CA CYS A 223 16.13 11.23 -7.35
C CYS A 223 17.59 11.68 -7.48
N THR A 224 18.14 12.26 -6.40
CA THR A 224 19.42 12.97 -6.40
C THR A 224 20.64 12.09 -6.67
N SER A 225 20.54 10.79 -6.54
CA SER A 225 21.61 9.82 -6.86
C SER A 225 21.48 9.21 -8.25
N LEU A 226 20.45 9.55 -9.04
CA LEU A 226 20.21 8.93 -10.35
C LEU A 226 21.32 9.29 -11.33
N LYS A 227 22.01 8.25 -11.83
CA LYS A 227 23.15 8.37 -12.76
C LYS A 227 22.80 7.91 -14.17
N THR A 228 21.93 6.89 -14.28
CA THR A 228 21.61 6.27 -15.56
C THR A 228 20.12 5.93 -15.68
N VAL A 229 19.62 6.11 -16.89
CA VAL A 229 18.28 5.68 -17.31
C VAL A 229 18.45 4.81 -18.53
N PRO A 230 17.95 3.55 -18.56
CA PRO A 230 18.06 2.67 -19.71
C PRO A 230 17.43 3.28 -20.96
N GLU A 231 18.05 3.06 -22.13
CA GLU A 231 17.63 3.64 -23.41
C GLU A 231 16.19 3.26 -23.78
N ASP A 232 15.77 2.03 -23.47
CA ASP A 232 14.47 1.48 -23.82
C ASP A 232 13.40 1.67 -22.72
N MET A 233 13.73 2.35 -21.63
CA MET A 233 12.81 2.53 -20.50
C MET A 233 11.48 3.16 -20.91
N PHE A 234 11.51 4.10 -21.84
CA PHE A 234 10.33 4.84 -22.30
C PHE A 234 9.73 4.32 -23.61
N ARG A 235 10.13 3.12 -24.07
CA ARG A 235 9.66 2.54 -25.35
C ARG A 235 8.14 2.44 -25.49
N HIS A 236 7.42 2.41 -24.36
CA HIS A 236 5.96 2.30 -24.30
C HIS A 236 5.26 3.63 -23.99
N PHE A 237 5.96 4.78 -24.04
CA PHE A 237 5.39 6.07 -23.64
C PHE A 237 4.86 6.92 -24.81
N GLU A 238 4.68 6.34 -25.98
CA GLU A 238 4.30 7.03 -27.22
C GLU A 238 3.03 7.88 -27.11
N GLY A 239 2.04 7.44 -26.32
CA GLY A 239 0.77 8.14 -26.10
C GLY A 239 0.68 8.93 -24.81
N THR A 240 1.76 8.99 -24.01
CA THR A 240 1.75 9.71 -22.73
C THR A 240 1.69 11.21 -22.97
N THR A 241 0.66 11.87 -22.43
CA THR A 241 0.36 13.29 -22.72
C THR A 241 1.04 14.27 -21.77
N ILE A 242 1.42 13.84 -20.56
CA ILE A 242 2.04 14.69 -19.52
C ILE A 242 3.34 14.05 -19.06
N ILE A 243 4.47 14.66 -19.40
CA ILE A 243 5.83 14.24 -19.05
C ILE A 243 6.63 15.37 -18.38
N SER A 244 5.96 16.41 -17.88
CA SER A 244 6.61 17.58 -17.29
C SER A 244 7.40 17.20 -16.04
N GLU A 245 8.52 17.90 -15.81
CA GLU A 245 9.35 17.78 -14.61
C GLU A 245 9.72 16.32 -14.27
N MET A 246 10.01 15.51 -15.32
CA MET A 246 10.28 14.07 -15.17
C MET A 246 11.55 13.80 -14.36
N PHE A 247 12.52 14.74 -14.35
CA PHE A 247 13.80 14.69 -13.64
C PHE A 247 13.97 15.83 -12.66
#